data_2ea3486ce4dbf000d0dac6f462a0ec1f
#
_entry.id   2ea3486ce4dbf000d0dac6f462a0ec1f
#
_cell.length_a   1.000
_cell.length_b   1.000
_cell.length_c   1.000
_cell.angle_alpha   90.00
_cell.angle_beta   90.00
_cell.angle_gamma   90.00
#
_symmetry.space_group_name_H-M   'P 1'
#
loop_
_entity.id
_entity.type
_entity.pdbx_description
1 polymer ?
#
loop_
_entity_poly.entity_id
_entity_poly.type
_entity_poly.pdbx_seq_one_letter_code
_entity_poly.pdbx_strand_id
1 'polypeptide(L)'
;MITNTELEYKGNLYPNTIVEFHRDTDKLYFTTSNGVILEMTILRDSIFRFRYATENIFEPDFSYAISENVSVGFNHLKVEETPTEYLVYTAKLKVLVDKKTLRTQISDLDGNIINEDELGFHWEENYEFGGNSVKMSKITQNAESFYGLGDKATHSNLKGKRVSNWVTDQYAYGKDQDPLYKAIPFFIGLHNNKSYGIFFDNTFKTNFDFAHERRNVTSFWADGGEMNYYFIYGPQMSQVVKAYTNLTGTPELPPMWAMGYHQSKWSYYPESNVRAIAKNFRKMRIPCDAIYLDIDYMDGFRCFTWDKSRFPNPKKMISDLEEKGFKTVVMIDPGIKIDKDYWVYQEAIENDYFCKRADGAFMKGKVWPGECNFPDFTNPQVREWWAELYKEMMSEIGVHAVWNDMNEPAVMEVPTKTAPLDTRHDYDGHPCSHRKAHNVYGMQMVRATYEGIKKYVYPKRPFVITRAAFAGTQRYSSTWTGDNVATWEHLWIANVQAQRMCMSGYSFVG
;
A
#
# COMPACT_ATOMS: atom_id res chain seq x y z
N MET A 1 31.59 -27.41 -1.79
CA MET A 1 31.71 -26.01 -1.33
C MET A 1 31.96 -25.17 -2.58
N ILE A 2 30.95 -24.47 -3.06
CA ILE A 2 31.09 -23.47 -4.14
C ILE A 2 31.75 -22.28 -3.47
N THR A 3 32.93 -21.92 -3.92
CA THR A 3 33.67 -20.77 -3.40
C THR A 3 32.88 -19.50 -3.70
N ASN A 4 32.71 -18.61 -2.70
CA ASN A 4 31.89 -17.40 -2.69
C ASN A 4 32.19 -16.38 -3.82
N THR A 5 33.20 -16.59 -4.66
CA THR A 5 33.62 -15.67 -5.72
C THR A 5 32.88 -15.82 -7.05
N GLU A 6 32.04 -16.86 -7.24
CA GLU A 6 31.32 -17.08 -8.51
C GLU A 6 29.89 -16.55 -8.54
N LEU A 7 29.38 -16.01 -7.41
CA LEU A 7 27.99 -15.54 -7.29
C LEU A 7 27.84 -14.01 -7.33
N GLU A 8 28.95 -13.25 -7.43
CA GLU A 8 28.86 -11.80 -7.56
C GLU A 8 28.32 -11.42 -8.94
N TYR A 9 27.14 -10.80 -8.98
CA TYR A 9 26.61 -10.27 -10.23
C TYR A 9 27.42 -9.04 -10.64
N LYS A 10 27.80 -9.01 -11.90
CA LYS A 10 28.57 -7.91 -12.48
C LYS A 10 27.75 -6.59 -12.34
N GLY A 11 28.28 -5.61 -11.61
CA GLY A 11 27.65 -4.33 -11.35
C GLY A 11 27.04 -4.18 -9.95
N ASN A 12 26.83 -5.27 -9.20
CA ASN A 12 26.37 -5.20 -7.82
C ASN A 12 27.49 -4.82 -6.85
N LEU A 13 27.16 -4.01 -5.87
CA LEU A 13 28.00 -3.61 -4.75
C LEU A 13 27.53 -4.34 -3.48
N TYR A 14 28.47 -4.69 -2.60
CA TYR A 14 28.23 -5.50 -1.40
C TYR A 14 28.85 -4.86 -0.16
N PRO A 15 28.26 -5.08 1.04
CA PRO A 15 28.91 -4.72 2.30
C PRO A 15 30.24 -5.48 2.46
N ASN A 16 31.24 -4.79 3.02
CA ASN A 16 32.52 -5.40 3.38
C ASN A 16 32.52 -5.78 4.88
N THR A 17 33.73 -6.07 5.39
CA THR A 17 33.93 -6.46 6.80
C THR A 17 33.46 -5.37 7.76
N ILE A 18 32.76 -5.76 8.84
CA ILE A 18 32.37 -4.88 9.95
C ILE A 18 33.65 -4.38 10.65
N VAL A 19 33.77 -3.07 10.80
CA VAL A 19 34.88 -2.40 11.48
C VAL A 19 34.49 -1.75 12.79
N GLU A 20 33.18 -1.48 12.98
CA GLU A 20 32.64 -0.87 14.18
C GLU A 20 31.30 -1.47 14.55
N PHE A 21 31.08 -1.66 15.86
CA PHE A 21 29.78 -2.05 16.43
C PHE A 21 29.42 -1.06 17.53
N HIS A 22 28.20 -0.53 17.48
CA HIS A 22 27.63 0.33 18.49
C HIS A 22 26.26 -0.17 18.92
N ARG A 23 25.93 -0.06 20.20
CA ARG A 23 24.63 -0.39 20.78
C ARG A 23 24.02 0.80 21.47
N ASP A 24 22.79 1.10 21.13
CA ASP A 24 21.90 2.00 21.87
C ASP A 24 20.67 1.18 22.29
N THR A 25 20.03 1.49 23.37
CA THR A 25 18.90 0.79 24.04
C THR A 25 18.28 -0.41 23.27
N ASP A 26 17.60 -0.13 22.18
CA ASP A 26 16.88 -1.09 21.30
C ASP A 26 17.47 -1.17 19.88
N LYS A 27 18.56 -0.43 19.60
CA LYS A 27 19.20 -0.37 18.29
C LYS A 27 20.64 -0.85 18.35
N LEU A 28 21.00 -1.62 17.34
CA LEU A 28 22.35 -2.14 17.12
C LEU A 28 22.84 -1.63 15.75
N TYR A 29 24.04 -1.04 15.72
CA TYR A 29 24.63 -0.49 14.51
C TYR A 29 25.90 -1.28 14.17
N PHE A 30 25.99 -1.75 12.94
CA PHE A 30 27.14 -2.46 12.40
C PHE A 30 27.67 -1.68 11.19
N THR A 31 28.83 -1.03 11.34
CA THR A 31 29.46 -0.23 10.29
C THR A 31 30.55 -1.03 9.61
N THR A 32 30.54 -1.06 8.28
CA THR A 32 31.49 -1.79 7.44
C THR A 32 32.61 -0.88 6.94
N SER A 33 33.73 -1.50 6.50
CA SER A 33 34.91 -0.77 5.99
C SER A 33 34.64 0.03 4.70
N ASN A 34 33.58 -0.28 3.97
CA ASN A 34 33.15 0.47 2.78
C ASN A 34 31.95 1.40 3.03
N GLY A 35 31.67 1.73 4.30
CA GLY A 35 30.69 2.76 4.65
C GLY A 35 29.23 2.27 4.66
N VAL A 36 28.99 0.98 4.53
CA VAL A 36 27.62 0.44 4.73
C VAL A 36 27.34 0.35 6.22
N ILE A 37 26.17 0.84 6.65
CA ILE A 37 25.69 0.67 8.02
C ILE A 37 24.43 -0.18 8.00
N LEU A 38 24.39 -1.23 8.82
CA LEU A 38 23.18 -1.91 9.23
C LEU A 38 22.70 -1.37 10.59
N GLU A 39 21.53 -0.75 10.62
CA GLU A 39 20.75 -0.52 11.84
C GLU A 39 19.79 -1.69 12.04
N MET A 40 19.93 -2.42 13.13
CA MET A 40 18.98 -3.45 13.56
C MET A 40 18.23 -2.93 14.80
N THR A 41 16.93 -2.64 14.65
CA THR A 41 16.08 -2.24 15.77
C THR A 41 15.27 -3.43 16.28
N ILE A 42 15.28 -3.65 17.58
CA ILE A 42 14.50 -4.70 18.24
C ILE A 42 13.19 -4.11 18.77
N LEU A 43 12.07 -4.31 18.04
CA LEU A 43 10.77 -3.80 18.47
C LEU A 43 10.10 -4.73 19.47
N ARG A 44 10.23 -6.03 19.28
CA ARG A 44 9.69 -7.10 20.15
C ARG A 44 10.65 -8.27 20.16
N ASP A 45 10.49 -9.22 21.09
CA ASP A 45 11.25 -10.46 21.07
C ASP A 45 11.12 -11.25 19.75
N SER A 46 10.13 -10.93 18.93
CA SER A 46 9.82 -11.60 17.65
C SER A 46 9.75 -10.65 16.45
N ILE A 47 10.09 -9.38 16.62
CA ILE A 47 10.02 -8.38 15.54
C ILE A 47 11.30 -7.56 15.52
N PHE A 48 12.00 -7.63 14.38
CA PHE A 48 13.21 -6.86 14.12
C PHE A 48 12.98 -5.96 12.89
N ARG A 49 13.55 -4.77 12.92
CA ARG A 49 13.69 -3.90 11.76
C ARG A 49 15.15 -3.88 11.32
N PHE A 50 15.39 -4.05 10.04
CA PHE A 50 16.69 -3.96 9.40
C PHE A 50 16.70 -2.80 8.42
N ARG A 51 17.60 -1.82 8.63
CA ARG A 51 17.84 -0.71 7.71
C ARG A 51 19.29 -0.71 7.28
N TYR A 52 19.52 -0.54 5.98
CA TYR A 52 20.85 -0.49 5.41
C TYR A 52 21.07 0.84 4.71
N ALA A 53 22.07 1.60 5.16
CA ALA A 53 22.56 2.79 4.49
C ALA A 53 23.84 2.45 3.70
N THR A 54 23.95 2.93 2.47
CA THR A 54 25.09 2.63 1.59
C THR A 54 26.25 3.62 1.72
N GLU A 55 26.01 4.83 2.28
CA GLU A 55 26.95 5.95 2.34
C GLU A 55 27.06 6.56 3.74
N ASN A 56 27.01 5.76 4.78
CA ASN A 56 26.99 6.19 6.20
C ASN A 56 25.83 7.13 6.58
N ILE A 57 24.82 7.30 5.73
CA ILE A 57 23.70 8.24 5.97
C ILE A 57 22.39 7.50 5.71
N PHE A 58 21.51 7.51 6.72
CA PHE A 58 20.12 7.05 6.56
C PHE A 58 19.24 8.17 6.02
N GLU A 59 18.23 7.78 5.21
CA GLU A 59 17.11 8.68 4.92
C GLU A 59 16.37 9.05 6.21
N PRO A 60 15.56 10.14 6.21
CA PRO A 60 14.68 10.44 7.34
C PRO A 60 13.86 9.23 7.77
N ASP A 61 13.77 8.96 9.08
CA ASP A 61 13.00 7.84 9.61
C ASP A 61 11.50 8.16 9.56
N PHE A 62 10.93 8.02 8.38
CA PHE A 62 9.53 8.34 8.08
C PHE A 62 8.86 7.20 7.27
N SER A 63 7.64 6.85 7.64
CA SER A 63 6.84 5.84 6.95
C SER A 63 5.35 6.16 6.98
N TYR A 64 4.69 6.13 5.83
CA TYR A 64 3.22 6.18 5.76
C TYR A 64 2.56 4.88 6.21
N ALA A 65 3.26 3.76 6.14
CA ALA A 65 2.70 2.46 6.47
C ALA A 65 2.64 2.21 7.98
N ILE A 66 3.66 2.65 8.71
CA ILE A 66 3.78 2.38 10.15
C ILE A 66 2.82 3.27 10.94
N SER A 67 2.11 2.67 11.90
CA SER A 67 1.20 3.39 12.79
C SER A 67 1.99 4.20 13.83
N GLU A 68 1.52 5.40 14.15
CA GLU A 68 2.10 6.27 15.17
C GLU A 68 2.15 5.64 16.59
N ASN A 69 1.31 4.62 16.84
CA ASN A 69 1.18 3.96 18.13
C ASN A 69 2.06 2.71 18.30
N VAL A 70 3.04 2.50 17.43
CA VAL A 70 3.96 1.36 17.56
C VAL A 70 4.87 1.58 18.76
N SER A 71 4.76 0.68 19.75
CA SER A 71 5.60 0.72 20.94
C SER A 71 6.70 -0.33 20.88
N VAL A 72 7.91 0.03 21.28
CA VAL A 72 9.01 -0.90 21.54
C VAL A 72 8.75 -1.62 22.88
N GLY A 73 9.00 -2.91 22.90
CA GLY A 73 8.87 -3.70 24.14
C GLY A 73 9.33 -5.14 23.96
N PHE A 74 10.50 -5.45 24.46
CA PHE A 74 11.08 -6.80 24.49
C PHE A 74 11.50 -7.16 25.92
N ASN A 75 11.56 -8.46 26.22
CA ASN A 75 11.85 -8.95 27.56
C ASN A 75 13.35 -9.22 27.77
N HIS A 76 14.07 -9.49 26.69
CA HIS A 76 15.47 -9.87 26.75
C HIS A 76 16.23 -9.39 25.52
N LEU A 77 17.41 -8.83 25.73
CA LEU A 77 18.36 -8.50 24.65
C LEU A 77 19.79 -8.74 25.13
N LYS A 78 20.41 -9.78 24.57
CA LYS A 78 21.81 -10.08 24.80
C LYS A 78 22.55 -10.08 23.47
N VAL A 79 23.73 -9.47 23.44
CA VAL A 79 24.65 -9.50 22.31
C VAL A 79 25.94 -10.17 22.74
N GLU A 80 26.40 -11.13 21.97
CA GLU A 80 27.68 -11.80 22.11
C GLU A 80 28.50 -11.55 20.86
N GLU A 81 29.80 -11.36 21.07
CA GLU A 81 30.77 -11.20 19.98
C GLU A 81 31.69 -12.41 19.94
N THR A 82 31.85 -12.99 18.75
CA THR A 82 32.82 -14.04 18.44
C THR A 82 33.88 -13.51 17.46
N PRO A 83 34.91 -14.28 17.12
CA PRO A 83 35.90 -13.87 16.10
C PRO A 83 35.27 -13.62 14.71
N THR A 84 34.17 -14.31 14.36
CA THR A 84 33.55 -14.29 13.03
C THR A 84 32.16 -13.66 12.98
N GLU A 85 31.47 -13.51 14.12
CA GLU A 85 30.05 -13.20 14.16
C GLU A 85 29.69 -12.32 15.35
N TYR A 86 28.58 -11.57 15.24
CA TYR A 86 27.78 -11.08 16.34
C TYR A 86 26.53 -11.94 16.50
N LEU A 87 26.21 -12.33 17.73
CA LEU A 87 25.04 -13.14 18.07
C LEU A 87 24.09 -12.30 18.93
N VAL A 88 22.91 -12.02 18.41
CA VAL A 88 21.88 -11.21 19.08
C VAL A 88 20.75 -12.13 19.52
N TYR A 89 20.49 -12.17 20.82
CA TYR A 89 19.46 -13.02 21.42
C TYR A 89 18.32 -12.17 21.99
N THR A 90 17.10 -12.58 21.69
CA THR A 90 15.90 -12.15 22.40
C THR A 90 15.30 -13.33 23.16
N ALA A 91 14.14 -13.15 23.82
CA ALA A 91 13.43 -14.25 24.48
C ALA A 91 12.84 -15.29 23.50
N LYS A 92 12.88 -15.04 22.17
CA LYS A 92 12.28 -15.93 21.17
C LYS A 92 13.21 -16.31 20.03
N LEU A 93 14.15 -15.46 19.69
CA LEU A 93 14.97 -15.59 18.48
C LEU A 93 16.45 -15.36 18.78
N LYS A 94 17.26 -15.96 17.92
CA LYS A 94 18.67 -15.67 17.77
C LYS A 94 18.92 -15.14 16.35
N VAL A 95 19.61 -14.01 16.25
CA VAL A 95 20.11 -13.44 14.98
C VAL A 95 21.62 -13.50 14.98
N LEU A 96 22.18 -14.12 13.97
CA LEU A 96 23.60 -14.12 13.69
C LEU A 96 23.88 -13.03 12.64
N VAL A 97 24.93 -12.23 12.84
CA VAL A 97 25.43 -11.24 11.86
C VAL A 97 26.88 -11.57 11.56
N ASP A 98 27.15 -11.96 10.33
CA ASP A 98 28.52 -12.31 9.86
C ASP A 98 29.39 -11.08 9.74
N LYS A 99 30.58 -11.09 10.33
CA LYS A 99 31.49 -9.94 10.36
C LYS A 99 32.12 -9.58 9.03
N LYS A 100 32.23 -10.52 8.09
CA LYS A 100 32.88 -10.30 6.80
C LYS A 100 31.95 -9.79 5.74
N THR A 101 30.65 -10.18 5.81
CA THR A 101 29.72 -10.00 4.71
C THR A 101 28.44 -9.26 5.12
N LEU A 102 28.28 -8.96 6.42
CA LEU A 102 27.06 -8.39 7.01
C LEU A 102 25.79 -9.24 6.80
N ARG A 103 25.94 -10.51 6.37
CA ARG A 103 24.81 -11.44 6.18
C ARG A 103 24.20 -11.83 7.51
N THR A 104 22.90 -12.06 7.49
CA THR A 104 22.14 -12.45 8.67
C THR A 104 21.55 -13.84 8.55
N GLN A 105 21.48 -14.55 9.69
CA GLN A 105 20.73 -15.78 9.86
C GLN A 105 19.86 -15.67 11.11
N ILE A 106 18.57 -15.95 10.97
CA ILE A 106 17.59 -15.88 12.04
C ILE A 106 17.12 -17.30 12.36
N SER A 107 17.24 -17.71 13.61
CA SER A 107 16.78 -19.00 14.12
C SER A 107 15.90 -18.81 15.37
N ASP A 108 15.13 -19.83 15.71
CA ASP A 108 14.56 -19.93 17.05
C ASP A 108 15.65 -20.37 18.07
N LEU A 109 15.28 -20.40 19.36
CA LEU A 109 16.23 -20.77 20.43
C LEU A 109 16.59 -22.25 20.44
N ASP A 110 15.83 -23.08 19.72
CA ASP A 110 16.15 -24.51 19.50
C ASP A 110 17.14 -24.73 18.35
N GLY A 111 17.55 -23.64 17.66
CA GLY A 111 18.48 -23.66 16.55
C GLY A 111 17.86 -23.96 15.19
N ASN A 112 16.52 -24.00 15.07
CA ASN A 112 15.88 -24.15 13.77
C ASN A 112 15.99 -22.84 12.97
N ILE A 113 16.59 -22.89 11.80
CA ILE A 113 16.70 -21.74 10.90
C ILE A 113 15.31 -21.35 10.39
N ILE A 114 14.97 -20.06 10.52
CA ILE A 114 13.71 -19.50 10.05
C ILE A 114 13.93 -18.69 8.79
N ASN A 115 15.00 -17.88 8.76
CA ASN A 115 15.34 -17.06 7.60
C ASN A 115 16.87 -16.87 7.53
N GLU A 116 17.44 -16.88 6.35
CA GLU A 116 18.88 -16.83 6.15
C GLU A 116 19.22 -16.09 4.87
N ASP A 117 20.24 -15.24 4.91
CA ASP A 117 20.76 -14.54 3.74
C ASP A 117 21.54 -15.48 2.83
N GLU A 118 21.29 -15.37 1.53
CA GLU A 118 22.11 -15.99 0.48
C GLU A 118 23.29 -15.07 0.15
N LEU A 119 23.08 -14.02 -0.64
CA LEU A 119 24.01 -12.90 -0.79
C LEU A 119 23.75 -11.80 0.25
N GLY A 120 22.56 -11.80 0.84
CA GLY A 120 22.13 -10.75 1.75
C GLY A 120 21.87 -9.43 1.03
N PHE A 121 22.17 -8.33 1.71
CA PHE A 121 22.02 -6.98 1.16
C PHE A 121 23.06 -6.70 0.07
N HIS A 122 22.61 -6.12 -1.04
CA HIS A 122 23.45 -5.59 -2.11
C HIS A 122 22.70 -4.50 -2.87
N TRP A 123 23.41 -3.69 -3.65
CA TRP A 123 22.83 -2.59 -4.40
C TRP A 123 23.55 -2.36 -5.72
N GLU A 124 22.86 -1.61 -6.61
CA GLU A 124 23.41 -1.11 -7.87
C GLU A 124 23.18 0.40 -7.94
N GLU A 125 24.15 1.15 -8.44
CA GLU A 125 23.96 2.57 -8.72
C GLU A 125 22.95 2.75 -9.87
N ASN A 126 21.99 3.62 -9.68
CA ASN A 126 20.97 3.93 -10.68
C ASN A 126 21.39 5.17 -11.48
N TYR A 127 22.09 4.97 -12.58
CA TYR A 127 22.62 6.05 -13.41
C TYR A 127 21.55 6.85 -14.15
N GLU A 128 20.37 6.29 -14.39
CA GLU A 128 19.28 6.98 -15.12
C GLU A 128 18.57 8.00 -14.22
N PHE A 129 18.29 7.63 -12.98
CA PHE A 129 17.47 8.43 -12.07
C PHE A 129 18.22 8.93 -10.83
N GLY A 130 19.48 8.54 -10.66
CA GLY A 130 20.26 8.77 -9.45
C GLY A 130 19.84 7.87 -8.28
N GLY A 131 20.68 7.82 -7.25
CA GLY A 131 20.51 6.95 -6.08
C GLY A 131 20.83 5.48 -6.39
N ASN A 132 20.34 4.59 -5.53
CA ASN A 132 20.66 3.16 -5.60
C ASN A 132 19.39 2.32 -5.75
N SER A 133 19.43 1.29 -6.60
CA SER A 133 18.50 0.16 -6.54
C SER A 133 19.01 -0.79 -5.45
N VAL A 134 18.16 -1.09 -4.47
CA VAL A 134 18.54 -1.87 -3.27
C VAL A 134 17.89 -3.26 -3.30
N LYS A 135 18.67 -4.30 -3.02
CA LYS A 135 18.20 -5.69 -3.11
C LYS A 135 18.63 -6.53 -1.90
N MET A 136 17.77 -7.45 -1.51
CA MET A 136 18.02 -8.48 -0.50
C MET A 136 17.80 -9.85 -1.12
N SER A 137 18.76 -10.78 -0.91
CA SER A 137 18.64 -12.16 -1.36
C SER A 137 18.74 -13.13 -0.18
N LYS A 138 17.77 -14.04 -0.08
CA LYS A 138 17.59 -15.01 0.99
C LYS A 138 17.63 -16.44 0.44
N ILE A 139 18.08 -17.39 1.24
CA ILE A 139 17.96 -18.81 0.94
C ILE A 139 16.49 -19.22 1.07
N THR A 140 15.93 -19.78 0.01
CA THR A 140 14.62 -20.43 0.07
C THR A 140 14.76 -21.77 0.77
N GLN A 141 14.07 -21.96 1.89
CA GLN A 141 14.11 -23.19 2.68
C GLN A 141 13.42 -24.36 1.97
N ASN A 142 13.72 -25.59 2.39
CA ASN A 142 13.07 -26.77 1.79
C ASN A 142 11.56 -26.73 1.99
N ALA A 143 10.80 -27.01 0.93
CA ALA A 143 9.34 -26.98 0.89
C ALA A 143 8.70 -25.64 1.33
N GLU A 144 9.44 -24.54 1.31
CA GLU A 144 8.93 -23.21 1.65
C GLU A 144 7.86 -22.75 0.68
N SER A 145 6.83 -22.11 1.22
CA SER A 145 5.71 -21.51 0.50
C SER A 145 5.58 -20.04 0.87
N PHE A 146 5.08 -19.21 -0.06
CA PHE A 146 5.00 -17.76 0.10
C PHE A 146 3.58 -17.25 -0.17
N TYR A 147 3.09 -16.37 0.72
CA TYR A 147 1.73 -15.81 0.68
C TYR A 147 1.76 -14.29 0.91
N GLY A 148 0.68 -13.58 0.59
CA GLY A 148 0.58 -12.14 0.82
C GLY A 148 0.81 -11.32 -0.45
N LEU A 149 1.48 -10.15 -0.33
CA LEU A 149 1.69 -9.14 -1.37
C LEU A 149 0.40 -8.48 -1.90
N GLY A 150 -0.67 -8.49 -1.11
CA GLY A 150 -1.90 -7.78 -1.45
C GLY A 150 -2.57 -8.27 -2.72
N ASP A 151 -2.80 -7.36 -3.66
CA ASP A 151 -3.62 -7.58 -4.85
C ASP A 151 -2.82 -8.23 -5.99
N LYS A 152 -2.92 -9.55 -6.11
CA LYS A 152 -2.27 -10.35 -7.17
C LYS A 152 -3.27 -11.34 -7.78
N ALA A 153 -3.44 -11.29 -9.09
CA ALA A 153 -4.38 -12.14 -9.86
C ALA A 153 -3.81 -13.53 -10.13
N THR A 154 -3.20 -14.19 -9.16
CA THR A 154 -2.55 -15.49 -9.32
C THR A 154 -2.86 -16.42 -8.14
N HIS A 155 -2.40 -17.67 -8.21
CA HIS A 155 -2.55 -18.65 -7.12
C HIS A 155 -2.05 -18.12 -5.76
N SER A 156 -2.66 -18.58 -4.66
CA SER A 156 -2.33 -18.11 -3.30
C SER A 156 -0.86 -18.30 -2.93
N ASN A 157 -0.25 -19.44 -3.28
CA ASN A 157 1.17 -19.67 -3.09
C ASN A 157 1.96 -19.03 -4.24
N LEU A 158 2.89 -18.15 -3.91
CA LEU A 158 3.72 -17.39 -4.84
C LEU A 158 5.04 -18.10 -5.21
N LYS A 159 5.33 -19.28 -4.67
CA LYS A 159 6.55 -20.02 -5.01
C LYS A 159 6.68 -20.21 -6.52
N GLY A 160 7.84 -19.90 -7.10
CA GLY A 160 8.10 -19.95 -8.53
C GLY A 160 7.54 -18.74 -9.32
N LYS A 161 7.08 -17.69 -8.62
CA LYS A 161 6.58 -16.45 -9.25
C LYS A 161 7.53 -15.29 -9.01
N ARG A 162 7.55 -14.38 -9.99
CA ARG A 162 8.12 -13.03 -9.85
C ARG A 162 6.98 -12.04 -9.99
N VAL A 163 6.85 -11.10 -9.05
CA VAL A 163 5.75 -10.14 -8.98
C VAL A 163 6.24 -8.77 -8.52
N SER A 164 5.50 -7.72 -8.89
CA SER A 164 5.87 -6.32 -8.63
C SER A 164 4.77 -5.60 -7.85
N ASN A 165 5.15 -4.63 -7.02
CA ASN A 165 4.26 -3.67 -6.41
C ASN A 165 4.47 -2.29 -7.05
N TRP A 166 3.54 -1.92 -7.89
CA TRP A 166 3.43 -0.62 -8.55
C TRP A 166 1.95 -0.41 -8.85
N VAL A 167 1.33 0.50 -8.12
CA VAL A 167 -0.12 0.73 -8.22
C VAL A 167 -0.48 1.09 -9.65
N THR A 168 -1.32 0.28 -10.29
CA THR A 168 -1.57 0.40 -11.73
C THR A 168 -3.02 0.15 -12.08
N ASP A 169 -3.62 1.05 -12.86
CA ASP A 169 -4.93 0.85 -13.47
C ASP A 169 -4.87 -0.26 -14.53
N GLN A 170 -5.60 -1.35 -14.30
CA GLN A 170 -5.63 -2.52 -15.17
C GLN A 170 -7.08 -2.98 -15.40
N TYR A 171 -7.76 -2.33 -16.34
CA TYR A 171 -9.11 -2.74 -16.72
C TYR A 171 -9.12 -4.16 -17.30
N ALA A 172 -10.11 -4.95 -16.88
CA ALA A 172 -10.33 -6.32 -17.39
C ALA A 172 -9.10 -7.24 -17.34
N TYR A 173 -8.28 -7.10 -16.28
CA TYR A 173 -7.05 -7.87 -16.12
C TYR A 173 -7.30 -9.38 -16.12
N GLY A 174 -6.40 -10.15 -16.74
CA GLY A 174 -6.45 -11.61 -16.74
C GLY A 174 -5.73 -12.24 -15.54
N LYS A 175 -5.83 -13.56 -15.46
CA LYS A 175 -5.04 -14.36 -14.54
C LYS A 175 -3.55 -14.15 -14.81
N ASP A 176 -2.77 -14.06 -13.73
CA ASP A 176 -1.33 -13.77 -13.71
C ASP A 176 -0.95 -12.35 -14.17
N GLN A 177 -1.92 -11.44 -14.37
CA GLN A 177 -1.65 -10.02 -14.63
C GLN A 177 -0.97 -9.38 -13.41
N ASP A 178 0.14 -8.69 -13.64
CA ASP A 178 0.93 -7.97 -12.62
C ASP A 178 1.65 -6.78 -13.29
N PRO A 179 1.77 -5.62 -12.65
CA PRO A 179 1.16 -5.23 -11.38
C PRO A 179 -0.34 -4.90 -11.49
N LEU A 180 -1.01 -4.72 -10.33
CA LEU A 180 -2.40 -4.31 -10.18
C LEU A 180 -2.55 -3.07 -9.29
N TYR A 181 -3.77 -2.82 -8.81
CA TYR A 181 -4.20 -1.58 -8.14
C TYR A 181 -3.59 -1.35 -6.75
N LYS A 182 -2.99 -2.35 -6.11
CA LYS A 182 -2.52 -2.23 -4.72
C LYS A 182 -1.09 -2.70 -4.57
N ALA A 183 -0.28 -1.90 -3.87
CA ALA A 183 1.11 -2.18 -3.55
C ALA A 183 1.26 -2.43 -2.04
N ILE A 184 1.26 -3.70 -1.64
CA ILE A 184 1.44 -4.08 -0.23
C ILE A 184 2.68 -4.97 -0.13
N PRO A 185 3.86 -4.41 0.12
CA PRO A 185 5.13 -5.13 0.10
C PRO A 185 5.35 -5.97 1.36
N PHE A 186 4.35 -6.78 1.70
CA PHE A 186 4.36 -7.70 2.85
C PHE A 186 4.05 -9.11 2.39
N PHE A 187 4.94 -10.06 2.70
CA PHE A 187 4.71 -11.47 2.45
C PHE A 187 4.98 -12.32 3.69
N ILE A 188 4.41 -13.51 3.68
CA ILE A 188 4.55 -14.54 4.72
C ILE A 188 5.26 -15.73 4.09
N GLY A 189 6.39 -16.14 4.67
CA GLY A 189 7.07 -17.40 4.40
C GLY A 189 6.59 -18.47 5.38
N LEU A 190 6.41 -19.69 4.88
CA LEU A 190 5.99 -20.86 5.66
C LEU A 190 6.82 -22.08 5.29
N HIS A 191 7.57 -22.62 6.21
CA HIS A 191 8.28 -23.89 6.10
C HIS A 191 8.39 -24.57 7.47
N ASN A 192 8.55 -25.89 7.50
CA ASN A 192 8.70 -26.68 8.74
C ASN A 192 7.67 -26.34 9.83
N ASN A 193 6.40 -26.07 9.41
CA ASN A 193 5.29 -25.64 10.27
C ASN A 193 5.55 -24.34 11.06
N LYS A 194 6.49 -23.51 10.61
CA LYS A 194 6.80 -22.20 11.18
C LYS A 194 6.59 -21.12 10.13
N SER A 195 5.96 -20.02 10.56
CA SER A 195 5.70 -18.86 9.70
C SER A 195 6.54 -17.67 10.12
N TYR A 196 6.95 -16.88 9.17
CA TYR A 196 7.51 -15.55 9.37
C TYR A 196 6.92 -14.58 8.35
N GLY A 197 7.01 -13.29 8.62
CA GLY A 197 6.64 -12.22 7.68
C GLY A 197 7.85 -11.35 7.37
N ILE A 198 7.91 -10.86 6.15
CA ILE A 198 8.78 -9.75 5.77
C ILE A 198 7.90 -8.62 5.23
N PHE A 199 7.97 -7.46 5.88
CA PHE A 199 7.39 -6.22 5.39
C PHE A 199 8.53 -5.32 4.90
N PHE A 200 8.59 -5.09 3.60
CA PHE A 200 9.56 -4.22 2.96
C PHE A 200 9.01 -2.79 2.90
N ASP A 201 9.36 -1.97 3.90
CA ASP A 201 8.87 -0.60 4.05
C ASP A 201 9.61 0.35 3.09
N ASN A 202 9.27 0.24 1.82
CA ASN A 202 9.81 1.05 0.74
C ASN A 202 8.69 1.40 -0.24
N THR A 203 8.50 2.69 -0.55
CA THR A 203 7.39 3.20 -1.36
C THR A 203 7.71 3.30 -2.85
N PHE A 204 8.96 3.10 -3.27
CA PHE A 204 9.32 2.96 -4.68
C PHE A 204 8.67 1.71 -5.28
N LYS A 205 8.84 1.51 -6.57
CA LYS A 205 8.47 0.24 -7.19
C LYS A 205 9.29 -0.88 -6.54
N THR A 206 8.59 -1.85 -5.95
CA THR A 206 9.21 -3.02 -5.33
C THR A 206 8.91 -4.28 -6.13
N ASN A 207 9.85 -5.20 -6.13
CA ASN A 207 9.78 -6.46 -6.87
C ASN A 207 10.14 -7.61 -5.94
N PHE A 208 9.52 -8.77 -6.18
CA PHE A 208 9.72 -9.98 -5.39
C PHE A 208 9.89 -11.17 -6.31
N ASP A 209 10.93 -11.95 -6.09
CA ASP A 209 11.19 -13.21 -6.78
C ASP A 209 11.19 -14.35 -5.76
N PHE A 210 10.23 -15.25 -5.86
CA PHE A 210 10.05 -16.38 -4.96
C PHE A 210 10.57 -17.67 -5.59
N ALA A 211 11.88 -17.78 -5.74
CA ALA A 211 12.52 -18.92 -6.36
C ALA A 211 12.10 -19.15 -7.83
N HIS A 212 11.77 -18.07 -8.56
CA HIS A 212 11.44 -18.10 -9.97
C HIS A 212 12.73 -18.16 -10.83
N GLU A 213 13.63 -17.20 -10.62
CA GLU A 213 14.88 -17.10 -11.36
C GLU A 213 15.88 -18.19 -10.91
N ARG A 214 16.03 -18.35 -9.59
CA ARG A 214 16.87 -19.39 -8.97
C ARG A 214 16.08 -20.19 -7.95
N ARG A 215 16.01 -21.52 -8.12
CA ARG A 215 15.12 -22.43 -7.36
C ARG A 215 15.27 -22.39 -5.84
N ASN A 216 16.42 -21.97 -5.34
CA ASN A 216 16.74 -21.93 -3.91
C ASN A 216 16.95 -20.52 -3.37
N VAL A 217 16.58 -19.51 -4.13
CA VAL A 217 16.76 -18.10 -3.74
C VAL A 217 15.46 -17.34 -3.84
N THR A 218 15.09 -16.68 -2.76
CA THR A 218 14.03 -15.66 -2.71
C THR A 218 14.70 -14.30 -2.62
N SER A 219 14.27 -13.36 -3.45
CA SER A 219 14.82 -12.01 -3.40
C SER A 219 13.73 -10.95 -3.49
N PHE A 220 13.98 -9.79 -2.89
CA PHE A 220 13.15 -8.62 -3.01
C PHE A 220 14.02 -7.37 -3.16
N TRP A 221 13.55 -6.42 -3.98
CA TRP A 221 14.29 -5.21 -4.28
C TRP A 221 13.37 -4.03 -4.60
N ALA A 222 13.93 -2.83 -4.53
CA ALA A 222 13.29 -1.59 -4.92
C ALA A 222 14.16 -0.81 -5.91
N ASP A 223 13.50 -0.06 -6.80
CA ASP A 223 14.15 0.77 -7.81
C ASP A 223 14.70 2.09 -7.23
N GLY A 224 14.73 2.23 -5.90
CA GLY A 224 15.22 3.39 -5.16
C GLY A 224 14.97 3.29 -3.66
N GLY A 225 15.43 4.30 -2.90
CA GLY A 225 15.27 4.35 -1.44
C GLY A 225 16.19 3.41 -0.67
N GLU A 226 15.88 3.17 0.60
CA GLU A 226 16.66 2.31 1.48
C GLU A 226 16.18 0.85 1.45
N MET A 227 17.09 -0.09 1.72
CA MET A 227 16.71 -1.43 2.17
C MET A 227 16.27 -1.35 3.63
N ASN A 228 14.96 -1.15 3.83
CA ASN A 228 14.31 -1.03 5.13
C ASN A 228 13.19 -2.07 5.23
N TYR A 229 13.39 -3.12 6.03
CA TYR A 229 12.37 -4.15 6.18
C TYR A 229 12.21 -4.61 7.62
N TYR A 230 11.00 -5.07 7.92
CA TYR A 230 10.65 -5.69 9.21
C TYR A 230 10.60 -7.21 9.02
N PHE A 231 11.32 -7.92 9.88
CA PHE A 231 11.18 -9.36 10.05
C PHE A 231 10.24 -9.63 11.22
N ILE A 232 9.22 -10.45 11.01
CA ILE A 232 8.16 -10.74 11.97
C ILE A 232 8.08 -12.27 12.15
N TYR A 233 8.39 -12.76 13.33
CA TYR A 233 8.24 -14.18 13.63
C TYR A 233 6.91 -14.46 14.33
N GLY A 234 6.24 -15.51 13.88
CA GLY A 234 5.09 -16.10 14.56
C GLY A 234 4.93 -17.52 14.05
N PRO A 235 5.00 -18.57 14.89
CA PRO A 235 4.91 -19.95 14.43
C PRO A 235 3.62 -20.23 13.65
N GLN A 236 2.57 -19.43 13.85
CA GLN A 236 1.32 -19.49 13.09
C GLN A 236 1.14 -18.24 12.24
N MET A 237 0.63 -18.39 11.01
CA MET A 237 0.38 -17.28 10.08
C MET A 237 -0.51 -16.19 10.69
N SER A 238 -1.51 -16.55 11.48
CA SER A 238 -2.38 -15.60 12.19
C SER A 238 -1.62 -14.68 13.17
N GLN A 239 -0.57 -15.19 13.80
CA GLN A 239 0.28 -14.40 14.69
C GLN A 239 1.15 -13.42 13.89
N VAL A 240 1.64 -13.83 12.72
CA VAL A 240 2.39 -12.97 11.80
C VAL A 240 1.49 -11.84 11.30
N VAL A 241 0.27 -12.14 10.84
CA VAL A 241 -0.70 -11.12 10.37
C VAL A 241 -1.06 -10.16 11.51
N LYS A 242 -1.33 -10.68 12.72
CA LYS A 242 -1.60 -9.84 13.90
C LYS A 242 -0.43 -8.91 14.23
N ALA A 243 0.79 -9.40 14.16
CA ALA A 243 1.98 -8.60 14.43
C ALA A 243 2.20 -7.53 13.34
N TYR A 244 1.99 -7.88 12.07
CA TYR A 244 2.02 -6.94 10.95
C TYR A 244 0.96 -5.84 11.10
N THR A 245 -0.29 -6.20 11.44
CA THR A 245 -1.34 -5.19 11.64
C THR A 245 -1.15 -4.36 12.91
N ASN A 246 -0.45 -4.86 13.91
CA ASN A 246 -0.01 -4.04 15.05
C ASN A 246 1.03 -2.98 14.63
N LEU A 247 1.86 -3.26 13.63
CA LEU A 247 2.81 -2.29 13.06
C LEU A 247 2.10 -1.28 12.15
N THR A 248 1.24 -1.77 11.25
CA THR A 248 0.65 -0.95 10.17
C THR A 248 -0.75 -0.42 10.47
N GLY A 249 -1.30 -0.75 11.63
CA GLY A 249 -2.66 -0.39 12.06
C GLY A 249 -3.71 -1.38 11.59
N THR A 250 -4.82 -1.38 12.33
CA THR A 250 -6.00 -2.21 12.07
C THR A 250 -7.13 -1.37 11.47
N PRO A 251 -8.00 -1.94 10.62
CA PRO A 251 -9.19 -1.24 10.16
C PRO A 251 -10.17 -0.97 11.31
N GLU A 252 -10.85 0.16 11.28
CA GLU A 252 -12.02 0.37 12.13
C GLU A 252 -13.15 -0.58 11.71
N LEU A 253 -13.96 -0.98 12.68
CA LEU A 253 -15.15 -1.79 12.40
C LEU A 253 -16.11 -0.99 11.51
N PRO A 254 -16.48 -1.46 10.31
CA PRO A 254 -17.35 -0.73 9.41
C PRO A 254 -18.79 -0.61 10.01
N PRO A 255 -19.62 0.32 9.51
CA PRO A 255 -21.02 0.36 9.88
C PRO A 255 -21.75 -0.93 9.47
N MET A 256 -22.75 -1.36 10.21
CA MET A 256 -23.43 -2.65 10.01
C MET A 256 -23.97 -2.81 8.57
N TRP A 257 -24.52 -1.74 7.99
CA TRP A 257 -25.06 -1.78 6.62
C TRP A 257 -23.98 -2.11 5.57
N ALA A 258 -22.72 -1.76 5.82
CA ALA A 258 -21.61 -2.08 4.92
C ALA A 258 -21.29 -3.58 4.87
N MET A 259 -21.80 -4.37 5.82
CA MET A 259 -21.64 -5.84 5.82
C MET A 259 -22.69 -6.53 4.95
N GLY A 260 -23.68 -5.80 4.42
CA GLY A 260 -24.71 -6.32 3.56
C GLY A 260 -24.37 -6.28 2.07
N TYR A 261 -25.38 -6.47 1.22
CA TYR A 261 -25.20 -6.45 -0.23
C TYR A 261 -25.16 -5.01 -0.77
N HIS A 262 -24.15 -4.71 -1.56
CA HIS A 262 -23.95 -3.44 -2.25
C HIS A 262 -24.18 -3.60 -3.75
N GLN A 263 -24.99 -2.74 -4.34
CA GLN A 263 -25.28 -2.74 -5.77
C GLN A 263 -24.57 -1.60 -6.46
N SER A 264 -23.71 -1.92 -7.41
CA SER A 264 -22.99 -0.98 -8.27
C SER A 264 -23.15 -1.33 -9.75
N LYS A 265 -22.98 -0.34 -10.59
CA LYS A 265 -22.89 -0.46 -12.06
C LYS A 265 -22.36 0.87 -12.59
N TRP A 266 -21.60 0.84 -13.68
CA TRP A 266 -21.38 2.00 -14.52
C TRP A 266 -22.54 2.10 -15.55
N SER A 267 -23.56 2.95 -15.41
CA SER A 267 -23.85 3.81 -14.27
C SER A 267 -25.38 3.84 -14.09
N TYR A 268 -25.88 4.17 -12.91
CA TYR A 268 -27.32 4.38 -12.66
C TYR A 268 -27.63 5.86 -12.77
N TYR A 269 -28.10 6.35 -13.92
CA TYR A 269 -28.63 7.69 -14.15
C TYR A 269 -29.71 7.67 -15.23
N PRO A 270 -30.66 8.60 -15.26
CA PRO A 270 -30.89 9.67 -14.26
C PRO A 270 -31.47 9.13 -12.94
N GLU A 271 -31.81 10.02 -12.00
CA GLU A 271 -32.41 9.69 -10.70
C GLU A 271 -33.53 8.65 -10.76
N SER A 272 -34.36 8.68 -11.82
CA SER A 272 -35.43 7.71 -12.03
C SER A 272 -34.96 6.26 -12.11
N ASN A 273 -33.78 6.00 -12.69
CA ASN A 273 -33.19 4.67 -12.76
C ASN A 273 -32.72 4.21 -11.36
N VAL A 274 -32.11 5.09 -10.57
CA VAL A 274 -31.71 4.79 -9.20
C VAL A 274 -32.93 4.39 -8.36
N ARG A 275 -34.02 5.16 -8.48
CA ARG A 275 -35.29 4.87 -7.80
C ARG A 275 -35.93 3.56 -8.28
N ALA A 276 -35.83 3.25 -9.58
CA ALA A 276 -36.35 2.01 -10.16
C ALA A 276 -35.59 0.79 -9.62
N ILE A 277 -34.26 0.84 -9.52
CA ILE A 277 -33.44 -0.24 -8.95
C ILE A 277 -33.83 -0.47 -7.49
N ALA A 278 -33.88 0.58 -6.66
CA ALA A 278 -34.30 0.50 -5.26
C ALA A 278 -35.71 -0.13 -5.11
N LYS A 279 -36.67 0.32 -5.94
CA LYS A 279 -38.02 -0.25 -5.98
C LYS A 279 -38.02 -1.73 -6.33
N ASN A 280 -37.22 -2.16 -7.30
CA ASN A 280 -37.15 -3.54 -7.74
C ASN A 280 -36.57 -4.46 -6.66
N PHE A 281 -35.51 -4.07 -5.96
CA PHE A 281 -34.97 -4.82 -4.82
C PHE A 281 -36.06 -5.09 -3.77
N ARG A 282 -36.82 -4.07 -3.38
CA ARG A 282 -37.88 -4.21 -2.38
C ARG A 282 -39.08 -5.02 -2.92
N LYS A 283 -39.51 -4.78 -4.17
CA LYS A 283 -40.57 -5.55 -4.83
C LYS A 283 -40.24 -7.05 -4.91
N MET A 284 -39.00 -7.37 -5.26
CA MET A 284 -38.53 -8.76 -5.40
C MET A 284 -38.12 -9.37 -4.05
N ARG A 285 -38.14 -8.61 -2.96
CA ARG A 285 -37.68 -9.02 -1.61
C ARG A 285 -36.22 -9.50 -1.61
N ILE A 286 -35.37 -8.89 -2.45
CA ILE A 286 -33.94 -9.16 -2.46
C ILE A 286 -33.27 -8.19 -1.48
N PRO A 287 -32.52 -8.68 -0.47
CA PRO A 287 -31.75 -7.84 0.43
C PRO A 287 -30.73 -6.99 -0.34
N CYS A 288 -30.67 -5.70 -0.02
CA CYS A 288 -29.66 -4.78 -0.52
C CYS A 288 -29.59 -3.58 0.41
N ASP A 289 -28.40 -3.22 0.83
CA ASP A 289 -28.14 -2.20 1.84
C ASP A 289 -27.56 -0.93 1.25
N ALA A 290 -26.84 -0.99 0.13
CA ALA A 290 -26.25 0.17 -0.51
C ALA A 290 -26.42 0.20 -2.02
N ILE A 291 -26.58 1.42 -2.57
CA ILE A 291 -26.57 1.69 -4.01
C ILE A 291 -25.45 2.70 -4.28
N TYR A 292 -24.63 2.39 -5.30
CA TYR A 292 -23.51 3.23 -5.72
C TYR A 292 -23.93 4.14 -6.87
N LEU A 293 -23.51 5.40 -6.79
CA LEU A 293 -23.56 6.37 -7.87
C LEU A 293 -22.15 6.52 -8.42
N ASP A 294 -21.97 6.02 -9.64
CA ASP A 294 -20.76 6.15 -10.42
C ASP A 294 -20.72 7.54 -11.08
N ILE A 295 -19.68 7.88 -11.75
CA ILE A 295 -19.24 9.19 -12.26
C ILE A 295 -20.35 10.07 -12.89
N ASP A 296 -21.39 9.46 -13.45
CA ASP A 296 -22.45 10.16 -14.19
C ASP A 296 -23.44 10.97 -13.33
N TYR A 297 -23.30 10.95 -11.99
CA TYR A 297 -24.07 11.86 -11.14
C TYR A 297 -23.49 13.28 -11.12
N MET A 298 -22.20 13.41 -11.47
CA MET A 298 -21.45 14.67 -11.47
C MET A 298 -21.82 15.55 -12.66
N ASP A 299 -21.75 16.87 -12.50
CA ASP A 299 -21.84 17.82 -13.60
C ASP A 299 -20.55 17.81 -14.43
N GLY A 300 -20.61 17.25 -15.63
CA GLY A 300 -19.45 17.12 -16.53
C GLY A 300 -18.25 16.44 -15.88
N PHE A 301 -18.49 15.44 -15.03
CA PHE A 301 -17.49 14.67 -14.29
C PHE A 301 -16.62 15.50 -13.31
N ARG A 302 -17.09 16.69 -12.89
CA ARG A 302 -16.44 17.49 -11.86
C ARG A 302 -16.75 16.93 -10.47
N CYS A 303 -15.73 16.58 -9.71
CA CYS A 303 -15.90 16.11 -8.33
C CYS A 303 -16.63 17.15 -7.45
N PHE A 304 -17.37 16.70 -6.46
CA PHE A 304 -18.15 17.56 -5.54
C PHE A 304 -19.27 18.39 -6.21
N THR A 305 -19.74 17.96 -7.39
CA THR A 305 -20.86 18.58 -8.10
C THR A 305 -21.98 17.57 -8.37
N TRP A 306 -23.17 18.07 -8.72
CA TRP A 306 -24.33 17.27 -9.11
C TRP A 306 -24.89 17.79 -10.43
N ASP A 307 -25.06 16.91 -11.40
CA ASP A 307 -25.80 17.25 -12.63
C ASP A 307 -27.30 17.43 -12.31
N LYS A 308 -27.74 18.67 -12.22
CA LYS A 308 -29.13 19.01 -11.84
C LYS A 308 -30.14 18.59 -12.91
N SER A 309 -29.74 18.34 -14.14
CA SER A 309 -30.62 17.80 -15.20
C SER A 309 -30.94 16.33 -14.97
N ARG A 310 -29.99 15.58 -14.43
CA ARG A 310 -30.10 14.14 -14.15
C ARG A 310 -30.55 13.86 -12.72
N PHE A 311 -30.12 14.69 -11.78
CA PHE A 311 -30.38 14.59 -10.34
C PHE A 311 -30.85 15.95 -9.80
N PRO A 312 -32.12 16.33 -10.06
CA PRO A 312 -32.63 17.69 -9.74
C PRO A 312 -32.64 17.97 -8.24
N ASN A 313 -32.82 16.95 -7.40
CA ASN A 313 -32.83 17.11 -5.95
C ASN A 313 -32.14 15.90 -5.27
N PRO A 314 -30.79 15.85 -5.26
CA PRO A 314 -30.04 14.73 -4.69
C PRO A 314 -30.34 14.51 -3.21
N LYS A 315 -30.51 15.56 -2.42
CA LYS A 315 -30.87 15.47 -0.99
C LYS A 315 -32.17 14.70 -0.79
N LYS A 316 -33.21 15.06 -1.56
CA LYS A 316 -34.48 14.35 -1.46
C LYS A 316 -34.37 12.92 -1.93
N MET A 317 -33.69 12.66 -3.02
CA MET A 317 -33.48 11.29 -3.53
C MET A 317 -32.81 10.42 -2.46
N ILE A 318 -31.73 10.90 -1.86
CA ILE A 318 -30.95 10.15 -0.84
C ILE A 318 -31.79 9.89 0.40
N SER A 319 -32.54 10.89 0.88
CA SER A 319 -33.49 10.72 1.99
C SER A 319 -34.56 9.66 1.69
N ASP A 320 -35.16 9.70 0.50
CA ASP A 320 -36.18 8.72 0.08
C ASP A 320 -35.61 7.30 -0.06
N LEU A 321 -34.31 7.16 -0.42
CA LEU A 321 -33.59 5.88 -0.44
C LEU A 321 -33.31 5.38 0.97
N GLU A 322 -32.90 6.26 1.88
CA GLU A 322 -32.62 5.93 3.28
C GLU A 322 -33.87 5.46 4.00
N GLU A 323 -35.04 6.11 3.77
CA GLU A 323 -36.35 5.66 4.28
C GLU A 323 -36.70 4.23 3.81
N LYS A 324 -36.24 3.82 2.65
CA LYS A 324 -36.38 2.45 2.11
C LYS A 324 -35.29 1.50 2.56
N GLY A 325 -34.38 1.94 3.44
CA GLY A 325 -33.29 1.14 3.99
C GLY A 325 -32.09 0.99 3.05
N PHE A 326 -31.86 1.95 2.10
CA PHE A 326 -30.65 1.97 1.28
C PHE A 326 -29.71 3.08 1.72
N LYS A 327 -28.42 2.80 1.73
CA LYS A 327 -27.35 3.78 1.86
C LYS A 327 -26.83 4.15 0.48
N THR A 328 -26.47 5.41 0.29
CA THR A 328 -25.93 5.91 -0.98
C THR A 328 -24.44 6.12 -0.84
N VAL A 329 -23.67 5.51 -1.74
CA VAL A 329 -22.23 5.66 -1.87
C VAL A 329 -21.95 6.39 -3.18
N VAL A 330 -21.11 7.41 -3.16
CA VAL A 330 -20.75 8.18 -4.35
C VAL A 330 -19.27 8.03 -4.70
N MET A 331 -18.96 8.02 -5.98
CA MET A 331 -17.60 7.95 -6.49
C MET A 331 -16.96 9.35 -6.48
N ILE A 332 -15.67 9.43 -6.16
CA ILE A 332 -14.84 10.64 -6.22
C ILE A 332 -13.46 10.27 -6.75
N ASP A 333 -13.03 10.94 -7.83
CA ASP A 333 -11.72 10.82 -8.46
C ASP A 333 -10.73 11.88 -7.98
N PRO A 334 -9.40 11.69 -8.15
CA PRO A 334 -8.40 12.71 -7.84
C PRO A 334 -8.23 13.77 -8.92
N GLY A 335 -8.67 13.51 -10.16
CA GLY A 335 -8.48 14.42 -11.29
C GLY A 335 -9.42 15.61 -11.25
N ILE A 336 -8.92 16.80 -10.94
CA ILE A 336 -9.67 18.05 -10.92
C ILE A 336 -9.64 18.70 -12.30
N LYS A 337 -10.82 18.80 -12.93
CA LYS A 337 -10.98 19.39 -14.27
C LYS A 337 -10.39 20.80 -14.33
N ILE A 338 -9.60 21.07 -15.36
CA ILE A 338 -9.10 22.42 -15.66
C ILE A 338 -10.26 23.24 -16.22
N ASP A 339 -10.88 24.02 -15.36
CA ASP A 339 -12.08 24.82 -15.70
C ASP A 339 -12.16 26.06 -14.78
N LYS A 340 -12.14 27.22 -15.39
CA LYS A 340 -12.14 28.52 -14.67
C LYS A 340 -13.42 28.80 -13.90
N ASP A 341 -14.53 28.16 -14.26
CA ASP A 341 -15.82 28.33 -13.61
C ASP A 341 -16.08 27.26 -12.53
N TYR A 342 -15.12 26.37 -12.30
CA TYR A 342 -15.19 25.29 -11.33
C TYR A 342 -14.48 25.68 -10.02
N TRP A 343 -15.27 25.88 -8.97
CA TRP A 343 -14.80 26.42 -7.69
C TRP A 343 -13.70 25.59 -7.01
N VAL A 344 -13.76 24.26 -7.09
CA VAL A 344 -12.70 23.40 -6.53
C VAL A 344 -11.36 23.62 -7.25
N TYR A 345 -11.41 23.83 -8.57
CA TYR A 345 -10.23 24.15 -9.36
C TYR A 345 -9.66 25.53 -9.01
N GLN A 346 -10.53 26.53 -8.83
CA GLN A 346 -10.11 27.89 -8.44
C GLN A 346 -9.41 27.87 -7.09
N GLU A 347 -10.01 27.25 -6.05
CA GLU A 347 -9.40 27.12 -4.73
C GLU A 347 -8.05 26.40 -4.78
N ALA A 348 -7.94 25.31 -5.54
CA ALA A 348 -6.71 24.53 -5.66
C ALA A 348 -5.58 25.30 -6.34
N ILE A 349 -5.90 26.13 -7.36
CA ILE A 349 -4.90 27.00 -8.02
C ILE A 349 -4.44 28.12 -7.10
N GLU A 350 -5.38 28.81 -6.43
CA GLU A 350 -5.09 29.94 -5.55
C GLU A 350 -4.17 29.55 -4.39
N ASN A 351 -4.31 28.32 -3.91
CA ASN A 351 -3.55 27.80 -2.77
C ASN A 351 -2.36 26.89 -3.16
N ASP A 352 -2.07 26.75 -4.46
CA ASP A 352 -0.94 25.94 -4.96
C ASP A 352 -1.00 24.45 -4.57
N TYR A 353 -2.19 23.84 -4.63
CA TYR A 353 -2.45 22.48 -4.12
C TYR A 353 -2.16 21.34 -5.11
N PHE A 354 -1.83 21.67 -6.36
CA PHE A 354 -1.57 20.64 -7.39
C PHE A 354 -0.13 20.17 -7.44
N CYS A 355 0.06 18.89 -7.78
CA CYS A 355 1.35 18.32 -8.12
C CYS A 355 2.04 19.13 -9.23
N LYS A 356 3.37 19.24 -9.16
CA LYS A 356 4.19 20.03 -10.11
C LYS A 356 5.11 19.13 -10.90
N ARG A 357 5.31 19.49 -12.14
CA ARG A 357 6.37 18.97 -13.00
C ARG A 357 7.74 19.45 -12.50
N ALA A 358 8.80 18.86 -13.02
CA ALA A 358 10.18 19.26 -12.69
C ALA A 358 10.48 20.74 -13.03
N ASP A 359 9.82 21.30 -14.07
CA ASP A 359 9.93 22.71 -14.47
C ASP A 359 9.07 23.69 -13.62
N GLY A 360 8.34 23.18 -12.63
CA GLY A 360 7.50 23.96 -11.72
C GLY A 360 6.07 24.19 -12.23
N ALA A 361 5.73 23.84 -13.46
CA ALA A 361 4.36 23.93 -13.96
C ALA A 361 3.48 22.84 -13.31
N PHE A 362 2.17 23.11 -13.20
CA PHE A 362 1.24 22.10 -12.70
C PHE A 362 1.22 20.87 -13.61
N MET A 363 1.29 19.69 -12.99
CA MET A 363 1.17 18.40 -13.66
C MET A 363 -0.24 18.29 -14.25
N LYS A 364 -0.33 17.93 -15.52
CA LYS A 364 -1.58 17.71 -16.26
C LYS A 364 -1.69 16.25 -16.69
N GLY A 365 -2.90 15.74 -16.67
CA GLY A 365 -3.23 14.44 -17.23
C GLY A 365 -4.68 14.40 -17.69
N LYS A 366 -5.02 13.45 -18.58
CA LYS A 366 -6.40 13.23 -18.99
C LYS A 366 -7.04 12.11 -18.20
N VAL A 367 -8.23 12.38 -17.71
CA VAL A 367 -9.16 11.40 -17.12
C VAL A 367 -10.57 11.71 -17.62
N TRP A 368 -11.60 11.24 -16.94
CA TRP A 368 -12.99 11.36 -17.41
C TRP A 368 -13.45 12.78 -17.77
N PRO A 369 -13.16 13.85 -17.00
CA PRO A 369 -13.57 15.20 -17.37
C PRO A 369 -12.72 15.85 -18.48
N GLY A 370 -11.73 15.14 -19.02
CA GLY A 370 -10.76 15.67 -19.97
C GLY A 370 -9.43 16.05 -19.32
N GLU A 371 -8.86 17.22 -19.64
CA GLU A 371 -7.64 17.71 -18.99
C GLU A 371 -7.88 18.07 -17.52
N CYS A 372 -7.05 17.50 -16.64
CA CYS A 372 -7.09 17.69 -15.20
C CYS A 372 -5.74 18.07 -14.62
N ASN A 373 -5.76 18.75 -13.48
CA ASN A 373 -4.64 18.77 -12.55
C ASN A 373 -4.94 17.82 -11.38
N PHE A 374 -3.89 17.37 -10.69
CA PHE A 374 -3.98 16.37 -9.61
C PHE A 374 -3.48 17.00 -8.31
N PRO A 375 -4.30 17.03 -7.23
CA PRO A 375 -3.88 17.51 -5.93
C PRO A 375 -2.69 16.71 -5.39
N ASP A 376 -1.76 17.35 -4.72
CA ASP A 376 -0.67 16.64 -4.03
C ASP A 376 -1.11 16.18 -2.64
N PHE A 377 -1.78 15.03 -2.57
CA PHE A 377 -2.25 14.47 -1.30
C PHE A 377 -1.14 14.11 -0.32
N THR A 378 0.13 14.13 -0.74
CA THR A 378 1.25 13.98 0.19
C THR A 378 1.52 15.23 1.02
N ASN A 379 0.94 16.39 0.63
CA ASN A 379 0.97 17.63 1.39
C ASN A 379 -0.15 17.64 2.44
N PRO A 380 0.14 17.84 3.74
CA PRO A 380 -0.86 17.91 4.81
C PRO A 380 -1.96 18.97 4.57
N GLN A 381 -1.59 20.15 4.05
CA GLN A 381 -2.56 21.22 3.79
C GLN A 381 -3.57 20.83 2.69
N VAL A 382 -3.11 20.09 1.67
CA VAL A 382 -3.97 19.56 0.61
C VAL A 382 -4.94 18.52 1.18
N ARG A 383 -4.48 17.66 2.11
CA ARG A 383 -5.37 16.70 2.77
C ARG A 383 -6.44 17.38 3.63
N GLU A 384 -6.08 18.43 4.37
CA GLU A 384 -7.05 19.21 5.16
C GLU A 384 -8.09 19.88 4.26
N TRP A 385 -7.65 20.53 3.20
CA TRP A 385 -8.55 21.12 2.20
C TRP A 385 -9.49 20.08 1.60
N TRP A 386 -8.96 18.94 1.14
CA TRP A 386 -9.77 17.87 0.55
C TRP A 386 -10.81 17.32 1.52
N ALA A 387 -10.46 17.20 2.79
CA ALA A 387 -11.38 16.78 3.85
C ALA A 387 -12.57 17.77 4.01
N GLU A 388 -12.32 19.07 3.88
CA GLU A 388 -13.37 20.10 3.97
C GLU A 388 -14.37 20.04 2.81
N LEU A 389 -13.94 19.63 1.61
CA LEU A 389 -14.83 19.51 0.44
C LEU A 389 -15.99 18.53 0.67
N TYR A 390 -15.86 17.58 1.60
CA TYR A 390 -16.91 16.62 1.92
C TYR A 390 -18.06 17.20 2.76
N LYS A 391 -17.93 18.42 3.28
CA LYS A 391 -18.91 19.02 4.19
C LYS A 391 -20.32 19.04 3.60
N GLU A 392 -20.49 19.61 2.42
CA GLU A 392 -21.82 19.70 1.77
C GLU A 392 -22.39 18.31 1.48
N MET A 393 -21.57 17.41 0.92
CA MET A 393 -22.01 16.06 0.55
C MET A 393 -22.52 15.26 1.75
N MET A 394 -21.79 15.31 2.87
CA MET A 394 -22.09 14.50 4.06
C MET A 394 -23.17 15.15 4.92
N SER A 395 -23.04 16.45 5.24
CA SER A 395 -23.91 17.13 6.22
C SER A 395 -25.18 17.68 5.62
N GLU A 396 -25.17 18.14 4.36
CA GLU A 396 -26.31 18.84 3.76
C GLU A 396 -27.10 17.93 2.81
N ILE A 397 -26.40 17.20 1.93
CA ILE A 397 -27.01 16.29 0.96
C ILE A 397 -27.35 14.95 1.61
N GLY A 398 -26.53 14.47 2.55
CA GLY A 398 -26.75 13.24 3.29
C GLY A 398 -26.18 11.98 2.63
N VAL A 399 -25.12 12.12 1.83
CA VAL A 399 -24.35 10.96 1.32
C VAL A 399 -23.81 10.14 2.49
N HIS A 400 -23.81 8.81 2.38
CA HIS A 400 -23.47 7.93 3.48
C HIS A 400 -22.01 7.47 3.48
N ALA A 401 -21.41 7.38 2.29
CA ALA A 401 -20.06 6.85 2.10
C ALA A 401 -19.46 7.30 0.77
N VAL A 402 -18.16 7.12 0.62
CA VAL A 402 -17.42 7.50 -0.59
C VAL A 402 -16.64 6.33 -1.13
N TRP A 403 -16.61 6.23 -2.45
CA TRP A 403 -15.77 5.36 -3.25
C TRP A 403 -14.70 6.22 -3.93
N ASN A 404 -13.42 6.05 -3.53
CA ASN A 404 -12.30 6.67 -4.21
C ASN A 404 -11.83 5.77 -5.36
N ASP A 405 -11.98 6.26 -6.58
CA ASP A 405 -11.56 5.59 -7.81
C ASP A 405 -10.45 6.37 -8.52
N MET A 406 -9.80 5.77 -9.51
CA MET A 406 -8.75 6.38 -10.35
C MET A 406 -7.56 6.96 -9.58
N ASN A 407 -7.36 6.56 -8.33
CA ASN A 407 -6.42 7.19 -7.39
C ASN A 407 -5.03 6.53 -7.32
N GLU A 408 -4.59 5.90 -8.39
CA GLU A 408 -3.21 5.38 -8.57
C GLU A 408 -2.11 6.50 -8.59
N PRO A 409 -2.25 7.73 -9.11
CA PRO A 409 -3.31 8.34 -9.94
C PRO A 409 -3.32 7.79 -11.37
N ALA A 410 -4.51 7.42 -11.86
CA ALA A 410 -4.66 7.01 -13.25
C ALA A 410 -4.61 8.22 -14.18
N VAL A 411 -3.80 8.11 -15.24
CA VAL A 411 -3.75 9.06 -16.35
C VAL A 411 -3.99 8.29 -17.65
N MET A 412 -5.08 8.61 -18.31
CA MET A 412 -5.45 7.99 -19.58
C MET A 412 -4.53 8.48 -20.73
N GLU A 413 -4.47 7.69 -21.79
CA GLU A 413 -3.72 8.01 -23.02
C GLU A 413 -2.19 8.07 -22.88
N VAL A 414 -1.63 7.65 -21.73
CA VAL A 414 -0.18 7.49 -21.56
C VAL A 414 0.19 6.03 -21.29
N PRO A 415 1.30 5.51 -21.85
CA PRO A 415 1.70 4.12 -21.69
C PRO A 415 1.94 3.72 -20.23
N THR A 416 2.43 4.65 -19.41
CA THR A 416 2.71 4.45 -17.97
C THR A 416 1.46 4.41 -17.12
N LYS A 417 0.32 4.88 -17.65
CA LYS A 417 -0.99 5.02 -16.98
C LYS A 417 -0.95 5.88 -15.70
N THR A 418 0.10 6.65 -15.48
CA THR A 418 0.26 7.51 -14.31
C THR A 418 1.03 8.79 -14.66
N ALA A 419 1.22 9.67 -13.66
CA ALA A 419 1.99 10.89 -13.78
C ALA A 419 3.46 10.61 -14.20
N PRO A 420 4.14 11.58 -14.84
CA PRO A 420 5.57 11.49 -15.09
C PRO A 420 6.36 11.22 -13.81
N LEU A 421 7.38 10.36 -13.92
CA LEU A 421 8.15 9.89 -12.75
C LEU A 421 8.93 11.01 -12.03
N ASP A 422 9.19 12.12 -12.69
CA ASP A 422 9.86 13.33 -12.18
C ASP A 422 8.89 14.36 -11.57
N THR A 423 7.57 14.09 -11.58
CA THR A 423 6.56 14.91 -10.89
C THR A 423 6.94 15.05 -9.42
N ARG A 424 6.84 16.27 -8.89
CA ARG A 424 7.25 16.62 -7.53
C ARG A 424 6.10 16.51 -6.56
N HIS A 425 6.43 16.01 -5.37
CA HIS A 425 5.52 15.84 -4.23
C HIS A 425 6.16 16.38 -2.95
N ASP A 426 5.32 16.88 -2.05
CA ASP A 426 5.73 17.40 -0.72
C ASP A 426 6.20 16.28 0.22
N TYR A 427 5.49 15.14 0.21
CA TYR A 427 5.78 13.94 1.00
C TYR A 427 5.91 14.22 2.51
N ASP A 428 4.93 14.96 3.10
CA ASP A 428 4.92 15.41 4.51
C ASP A 428 6.21 16.16 4.91
N GLY A 429 6.67 17.07 4.04
CA GLY A 429 7.88 17.89 4.26
C GLY A 429 9.20 17.19 3.91
N HIS A 430 9.15 16.03 3.25
CA HIS A 430 10.30 15.31 2.70
C HIS A 430 10.25 15.26 1.17
N PRO A 431 10.44 16.38 0.45
CA PRO A 431 10.14 16.48 -0.99
C PRO A 431 10.78 15.36 -1.81
N CYS A 432 10.01 14.78 -2.71
CA CYS A 432 10.47 13.68 -3.54
C CYS A 432 9.84 13.69 -4.94
N SER A 433 10.30 12.78 -5.80
CA SER A 433 9.71 12.53 -7.11
C SER A 433 8.54 11.53 -7.04
N HIS A 434 7.75 11.48 -8.11
CA HIS A 434 6.66 10.50 -8.27
C HIS A 434 7.12 9.04 -8.18
N ARG A 435 8.40 8.76 -8.49
CA ARG A 435 8.98 7.42 -8.27
C ARG A 435 8.83 6.93 -6.83
N LYS A 436 8.97 7.83 -5.84
CA LYS A 436 8.82 7.52 -4.40
C LYS A 436 7.37 7.68 -3.94
N ALA A 437 6.66 8.69 -4.42
CA ALA A 437 5.32 9.04 -3.92
C ALA A 437 4.18 8.22 -4.56
N HIS A 438 4.38 7.65 -5.75
CA HIS A 438 3.33 7.02 -6.55
C HIS A 438 2.50 5.97 -5.78
N ASN A 439 3.17 5.01 -5.16
CA ASN A 439 2.47 3.93 -4.46
C ASN A 439 1.65 4.38 -3.24
N VAL A 440 1.94 5.58 -2.70
CA VAL A 440 1.24 6.13 -1.53
C VAL A 440 0.28 7.27 -1.86
N TYR A 441 0.25 7.75 -3.10
CA TYR A 441 -0.63 8.83 -3.53
C TYR A 441 -2.11 8.53 -3.21
N GLY A 442 -2.61 7.38 -3.66
CA GLY A 442 -3.97 6.94 -3.40
C GLY A 442 -4.26 6.76 -1.90
N MET A 443 -3.29 6.23 -1.15
CA MET A 443 -3.40 6.10 0.30
C MET A 443 -3.63 7.47 0.98
N GLN A 444 -2.92 8.51 0.54
CA GLN A 444 -3.05 9.85 1.14
C GLN A 444 -4.38 10.52 0.74
N MET A 445 -4.87 10.32 -0.48
CA MET A 445 -6.22 10.71 -0.87
C MET A 445 -7.27 10.05 0.02
N VAL A 446 -7.16 8.75 0.22
CA VAL A 446 -8.07 7.97 1.06
C VAL A 446 -8.05 8.44 2.51
N ARG A 447 -6.87 8.74 3.06
CA ARG A 447 -6.72 9.33 4.39
C ARG A 447 -7.49 10.65 4.50
N ALA A 448 -7.30 11.56 3.55
CA ALA A 448 -8.02 12.84 3.53
C ALA A 448 -9.54 12.64 3.42
N THR A 449 -10.00 11.72 2.57
CA THR A 449 -11.41 11.35 2.44
C THR A 449 -11.98 10.80 3.74
N TYR A 450 -11.28 9.86 4.38
CA TYR A 450 -11.68 9.25 5.66
C TYR A 450 -11.79 10.30 6.78
N GLU A 451 -10.77 11.16 6.92
CA GLU A 451 -10.73 12.22 7.93
C GLU A 451 -11.89 13.22 7.74
N GLY A 452 -12.18 13.61 6.49
CA GLY A 452 -13.31 14.47 6.15
C GLY A 452 -14.66 13.84 6.46
N ILE A 453 -14.88 12.60 6.00
CA ILE A 453 -16.14 11.89 6.28
C ILE A 453 -16.31 11.70 7.79
N LYS A 454 -15.29 11.25 8.50
CA LYS A 454 -15.33 11.05 9.95
C LYS A 454 -15.75 12.31 10.70
N LYS A 455 -15.24 13.48 10.27
CA LYS A 455 -15.60 14.78 10.82
C LYS A 455 -17.08 15.11 10.64
N TYR A 456 -17.66 14.83 9.46
CA TYR A 456 -19.00 15.28 9.10
C TYR A 456 -20.12 14.24 9.33
N VAL A 457 -19.80 12.97 9.54
CA VAL A 457 -20.80 11.94 9.87
C VAL A 457 -20.89 11.60 11.35
N TYR A 458 -19.99 12.14 12.19
CA TYR A 458 -19.96 11.87 13.62
C TYR A 458 -21.37 12.05 14.26
N PRO A 459 -21.84 11.14 15.13
CA PRO A 459 -21.11 9.99 15.73
C PRO A 459 -21.19 8.68 14.92
N LYS A 460 -21.66 8.68 13.69
CA LYS A 460 -21.70 7.48 12.84
C LYS A 460 -20.29 7.08 12.41
N ARG A 461 -20.09 5.78 12.13
CA ARG A 461 -18.81 5.28 11.60
C ARG A 461 -18.65 5.66 10.13
N PRO A 462 -17.50 6.20 9.70
CA PRO A 462 -17.22 6.45 8.29
C PRO A 462 -17.12 5.13 7.52
N PHE A 463 -17.41 5.17 6.23
CA PHE A 463 -17.13 4.09 5.31
C PHE A 463 -16.55 4.67 4.02
N VAL A 464 -15.33 4.22 3.70
CA VAL A 464 -14.63 4.55 2.46
C VAL A 464 -14.23 3.24 1.80
N ILE A 465 -14.36 3.18 0.47
CA ILE A 465 -13.82 2.09 -0.34
C ILE A 465 -12.85 2.69 -1.36
N THR A 466 -11.70 2.07 -1.59
CA THR A 466 -10.65 2.60 -2.48
C THR A 466 -10.17 1.58 -3.49
N ARG A 467 -9.82 2.04 -4.69
CA ARG A 467 -9.15 1.21 -5.71
C ARG A 467 -7.67 1.05 -5.41
N ALA A 468 -6.96 2.17 -5.30
CA ALA A 468 -5.53 2.17 -5.01
C ALA A 468 -5.23 2.10 -3.52
N ALA A 469 -4.22 1.30 -3.14
CA ALA A 469 -3.80 1.17 -1.75
C ALA A 469 -2.33 0.82 -1.60
N PHE A 470 -1.74 1.23 -0.48
CA PHE A 470 -0.44 0.82 0.03
C PHE A 470 -0.59 0.15 1.40
N ALA A 471 0.49 -0.44 1.92
CA ALA A 471 0.50 -0.98 3.29
C ALA A 471 0.08 0.10 4.30
N GLY A 472 -0.85 -0.21 5.21
CA GLY A 472 -1.40 0.75 6.17
C GLY A 472 -2.68 1.46 5.73
N THR A 473 -3.07 1.42 4.46
CA THR A 473 -4.32 2.03 3.98
C THR A 473 -5.56 1.42 4.62
N GLN A 474 -5.50 0.18 5.10
CA GLN A 474 -6.59 -0.48 5.84
C GLN A 474 -7.08 0.30 7.07
N ARG A 475 -6.30 1.24 7.59
CA ARG A 475 -6.70 2.15 8.67
C ARG A 475 -7.82 3.10 8.27
N TYR A 476 -7.94 3.38 6.98
CA TYR A 476 -8.79 4.43 6.44
C TYR A 476 -9.91 3.90 5.54
N SER A 477 -9.75 2.72 4.95
CA SER A 477 -10.72 2.22 3.97
C SER A 477 -10.81 0.71 3.88
N SER A 478 -11.94 0.27 3.30
CA SER A 478 -12.11 -1.01 2.63
C SER A 478 -11.61 -0.92 1.18
N THR A 479 -11.58 -2.03 0.46
CA THR A 479 -11.18 -2.07 -0.95
C THR A 479 -12.01 -3.08 -1.73
N TRP A 480 -11.92 -3.03 -3.07
CA TRP A 480 -12.49 -4.07 -3.94
C TRP A 480 -11.42 -4.57 -4.92
N THR A 481 -11.74 -5.59 -5.67
CA THR A 481 -10.79 -6.25 -6.57
C THR A 481 -10.55 -5.52 -7.89
N GLY A 482 -11.07 -4.30 -8.05
CA GLY A 482 -10.88 -3.46 -9.24
C GLY A 482 -11.87 -3.78 -10.36
N ASP A 483 -11.47 -3.53 -11.62
CA ASP A 483 -12.33 -3.63 -12.80
C ASP A 483 -12.44 -5.07 -13.32
N ASN A 484 -13.21 -5.87 -12.62
CA ASN A 484 -13.47 -7.27 -12.96
C ASN A 484 -14.44 -7.40 -14.15
N VAL A 485 -14.25 -8.45 -14.93
CA VAL A 485 -15.22 -8.87 -15.94
C VAL A 485 -16.11 -9.98 -15.37
N ALA A 486 -17.41 -9.99 -15.69
CA ALA A 486 -18.36 -10.97 -15.17
C ALA A 486 -18.15 -12.36 -15.82
N THR A 487 -17.06 -13.04 -15.46
CA THR A 487 -16.67 -14.37 -15.92
C THR A 487 -16.39 -15.32 -14.76
N TRP A 488 -16.40 -16.61 -14.99
CA TRP A 488 -16.02 -17.63 -14.00
C TRP A 488 -14.54 -17.51 -13.58
N GLU A 489 -13.67 -17.10 -14.49
CA GLU A 489 -12.26 -16.84 -14.19
C GLU A 489 -12.12 -15.70 -13.18
N HIS A 490 -12.81 -14.58 -13.41
CA HIS A 490 -12.77 -13.44 -12.48
C HIS A 490 -13.41 -13.75 -11.12
N LEU A 491 -14.44 -14.59 -11.07
CA LEU A 491 -14.99 -15.07 -9.79
C LEU A 491 -13.93 -15.84 -8.98
N TRP A 492 -13.16 -16.70 -9.66
CA TRP A 492 -12.05 -17.42 -9.02
C TRP A 492 -10.94 -16.46 -8.58
N ILE A 493 -10.50 -15.54 -9.47
CA ILE A 493 -9.45 -14.53 -9.18
C ILE A 493 -9.86 -13.69 -7.99
N ALA A 494 -11.07 -13.13 -7.96
CA ALA A 494 -11.57 -12.29 -6.89
C ALA A 494 -11.56 -13.00 -5.52
N ASN A 495 -11.94 -14.29 -5.50
CA ASN A 495 -11.89 -15.11 -4.28
C ASN A 495 -10.45 -15.24 -3.76
N VAL A 496 -9.48 -15.53 -4.63
CA VAL A 496 -8.07 -15.66 -4.23
C VAL A 496 -7.50 -14.30 -3.80
N GLN A 497 -7.85 -13.22 -4.50
CA GLN A 497 -7.43 -11.85 -4.13
C GLN A 497 -7.98 -11.45 -2.76
N ALA A 498 -9.25 -11.72 -2.46
CA ALA A 498 -9.85 -11.44 -1.16
C ALA A 498 -9.10 -12.16 -0.02
N GLN A 499 -8.81 -13.46 -0.17
CA GLN A 499 -8.04 -14.23 0.80
C GLN A 499 -6.64 -13.64 1.00
N ARG A 500 -5.96 -13.26 -0.08
CA ARG A 500 -4.62 -12.68 -0.07
C ARG A 500 -4.62 -11.31 0.60
N MET A 501 -5.61 -10.47 0.31
CA MET A 501 -5.79 -9.17 0.94
C MET A 501 -6.01 -9.30 2.45
N CYS A 502 -6.79 -10.30 2.90
CA CYS A 502 -6.94 -10.60 4.33
C CYS A 502 -5.60 -10.93 4.99
N MET A 503 -4.74 -11.72 4.33
CA MET A 503 -3.37 -12.00 4.81
C MET A 503 -2.48 -10.74 4.80
N SER A 504 -2.84 -9.70 4.08
CA SER A 504 -2.12 -8.43 3.97
C SER A 504 -2.74 -7.29 4.81
N GLY A 505 -3.61 -7.63 5.77
CA GLY A 505 -4.15 -6.68 6.75
C GLY A 505 -5.54 -6.10 6.44
N TYR A 506 -6.12 -6.39 5.28
CA TYR A 506 -7.48 -5.97 4.94
C TYR A 506 -8.50 -7.02 5.39
N SER A 507 -9.41 -6.63 6.29
CA SER A 507 -10.50 -7.50 6.77
C SER A 507 -11.80 -7.33 5.99
N PHE A 508 -11.88 -6.35 5.10
CA PHE A 508 -13.06 -6.06 4.27
C PHE A 508 -12.63 -5.80 2.83
N VAL A 509 -12.97 -6.76 1.95
CA VAL A 509 -12.64 -6.74 0.51
C VAL A 509 -13.88 -7.20 -0.26
N GLY A 510 -14.30 -6.45 -1.29
CA GLY A 510 -15.44 -6.76 -2.13
C GLY A 510 -15.11 -7.11 -3.57
#